data_c3061fb01962c0f24dfde4abdd4d14bd
#
_entry.id   c3061fb01962c0f24dfde4abdd4d14bd
#
_cell.length_a   1.000
_cell.length_b   1.000
_cell.length_c   1.000
_cell.angle_alpha   90.00
_cell.angle_beta   90.00
_cell.angle_gamma   90.00
#
_symmetry.space_group_name_H-M   'P 1'
#
loop_
_entity.id
_entity.type
_entity.pdbx_description
1 polymer ?
#
loop_
_entity_poly.entity_id
_entity_poly.type
_entity_poly.pdbx_seq_one_letter_code
_entity_poly.pdbx_strand_id
1 'polypeptide(L)'
;HGLSDTDEILTCRAKPQTYETLLELADALCWQLRFREAIDALTQAVKLEPERMEAYRKRGPKYLDTLQFERALTDYTRCEQADGVSVMSRYRIGMAHYLMGKYGDAICAFSDSLAIAPQDDDMYIADVYWLVLSQLRAGKADEAQKTLQQHYRPDMYVGHHTAYEKAMRVAAAGFAPMEDMLAELDAEEDDLQFAMTAYGLCVLLEAHSETEKADALRQKLLVRDGFWFCFSYLNN
;
A
#
# COMPACT_ATOMS: atom_id res chain seq x y z
N HIS A 1 3.58 -0.56 -28.07
CA HIS A 1 4.78 0.25 -28.27
C HIS A 1 5.47 0.35 -26.91
N GLY A 2 6.69 -0.24 -26.78
CA GLY A 2 7.48 -0.08 -25.57
C GLY A 2 7.87 1.39 -25.39
N LEU A 3 7.92 1.85 -24.15
CA LEU A 3 8.45 3.18 -23.84
C LEU A 3 9.92 3.24 -24.26
N SER A 4 10.33 4.31 -24.95
CA SER A 4 11.73 4.54 -25.28
C SER A 4 12.52 4.83 -24.01
N ASP A 5 13.81 4.44 -23.99
CA ASP A 5 14.70 4.81 -22.90
C ASP A 5 14.89 6.33 -22.85
N THR A 6 14.82 6.91 -21.67
CA THR A 6 15.21 8.30 -21.42
C THR A 6 16.73 8.43 -21.42
N ASP A 7 17.25 9.66 -21.54
CA ASP A 7 18.70 9.92 -21.47
C ASP A 7 19.31 9.39 -20.16
N GLU A 8 18.57 9.45 -19.05
CA GLU A 8 18.99 8.90 -17.76
C GLU A 8 19.14 7.38 -17.82
N ILE A 9 18.14 6.67 -18.36
CA ILE A 9 18.18 5.21 -18.52
C ILE A 9 19.32 4.81 -19.47
N LEU A 10 19.49 5.52 -20.59
CA LEU A 10 20.59 5.27 -21.53
C LEU A 10 21.95 5.45 -20.85
N THR A 11 22.10 6.52 -20.05
CA THR A 11 23.32 6.79 -19.27
C THR A 11 23.59 5.65 -18.27
N CYS A 12 22.58 5.19 -17.53
CA CYS A 12 22.73 4.07 -16.60
C CYS A 12 23.11 2.77 -17.32
N ARG A 13 22.51 2.48 -18.47
CA ARG A 13 22.80 1.28 -19.27
C ARG A 13 24.20 1.29 -19.87
N ALA A 14 24.77 2.46 -20.14
CA ALA A 14 26.15 2.61 -20.68
C ALA A 14 27.24 2.40 -19.61
N LYS A 15 26.88 2.45 -18.31
CA LYS A 15 27.82 2.21 -17.21
C LYS A 15 28.17 0.72 -17.07
N PRO A 16 29.32 0.38 -16.47
CA PRO A 16 29.60 -1.00 -16.06
C PRO A 16 28.49 -1.54 -15.13
N GLN A 17 28.15 -2.80 -15.30
CA GLN A 17 27.10 -3.47 -14.51
C GLN A 17 27.63 -3.83 -13.10
N THR A 18 27.68 -2.86 -12.20
CA THR A 18 27.99 -3.03 -10.78
C THR A 18 26.69 -3.03 -9.95
N TYR A 19 26.79 -3.39 -8.70
CA TYR A 19 25.65 -3.33 -7.77
C TYR A 19 25.03 -1.92 -7.75
N GLU A 20 25.86 -0.89 -7.61
CA GLU A 20 25.42 0.51 -7.52
C GLU A 20 24.76 0.98 -8.82
N THR A 21 25.36 0.69 -9.97
CA THR A 21 24.80 1.12 -11.27
C THR A 21 23.49 0.40 -11.60
N LEU A 22 23.31 -0.82 -11.12
CA LEU A 22 22.04 -1.54 -11.24
C LEU A 22 20.95 -0.95 -10.35
N LEU A 23 21.28 -0.46 -9.14
CA LEU A 23 20.33 0.29 -8.31
C LEU A 23 19.92 1.61 -8.96
N GLU A 24 20.89 2.38 -9.50
CA GLU A 24 20.62 3.62 -10.24
C GLU A 24 19.70 3.37 -11.46
N LEU A 25 19.98 2.32 -12.22
CA LEU A 25 19.14 1.92 -13.36
C LEU A 25 17.72 1.57 -12.92
N ALA A 26 17.58 0.83 -11.83
CA ALA A 26 16.27 0.46 -11.31
C ALA A 26 15.48 1.70 -10.86
N ASP A 27 16.11 2.68 -10.22
CA ASP A 27 15.47 3.93 -9.82
C ASP A 27 14.99 4.71 -11.06
N ALA A 28 15.84 4.88 -12.08
CA ALA A 28 15.47 5.54 -13.33
C ALA A 28 14.30 4.84 -14.06
N LEU A 29 14.28 3.51 -14.06
CA LEU A 29 13.19 2.72 -14.63
C LEU A 29 11.88 2.89 -13.83
N CYS A 30 11.97 2.98 -12.50
CA CYS A 30 10.80 3.22 -11.64
C CYS A 30 10.13 4.56 -11.92
N TRP A 31 10.89 5.63 -12.18
CA TRP A 31 10.35 6.93 -12.57
C TRP A 31 9.53 6.89 -13.86
N GLN A 32 9.80 5.90 -14.72
CA GLN A 32 9.06 5.64 -15.96
C GLN A 32 7.99 4.54 -15.80
N LEU A 33 7.67 4.13 -14.56
CA LEU A 33 6.73 3.05 -14.23
C LEU A 33 7.10 1.70 -14.91
N ARG A 34 8.37 1.50 -15.28
CA ARG A 34 8.89 0.29 -15.92
C ARG A 34 9.29 -0.75 -14.86
N PHE A 35 8.37 -1.09 -13.99
CA PHE A 35 8.62 -1.90 -12.79
C PHE A 35 9.21 -3.28 -13.07
N ARG A 36 8.82 -3.94 -14.18
CA ARG A 36 9.37 -5.26 -14.52
C ARG A 36 10.86 -5.18 -14.85
N GLU A 37 11.28 -4.16 -15.60
CA GLU A 37 12.69 -3.96 -15.93
C GLU A 37 13.49 -3.51 -14.69
N ALA A 38 12.89 -2.72 -13.81
CA ALA A 38 13.51 -2.38 -12.53
C ALA A 38 13.72 -3.65 -11.66
N ILE A 39 12.76 -4.58 -11.63
CA ILE A 39 12.90 -5.89 -10.96
C ILE A 39 14.04 -6.68 -11.57
N ASP A 40 14.22 -6.69 -12.89
CA ASP A 40 15.31 -7.41 -13.55
C ASP A 40 16.67 -6.82 -13.17
N ALA A 41 16.82 -5.48 -13.16
CA ALA A 41 18.05 -4.81 -12.70
C ALA A 41 18.36 -5.12 -11.24
N LEU A 42 17.37 -5.00 -10.34
CA LEU A 42 17.52 -5.33 -8.92
C LEU A 42 17.83 -6.82 -8.69
N THR A 43 17.29 -7.70 -9.52
CA THR A 43 17.60 -9.13 -9.44
C THR A 43 19.05 -9.41 -9.85
N GLN A 44 19.59 -8.66 -10.79
CA GLN A 44 21.01 -8.74 -11.13
C GLN A 44 21.88 -8.20 -9.97
N ALA A 45 21.49 -7.07 -9.36
CA ALA A 45 22.19 -6.54 -8.19
C ALA A 45 22.24 -7.57 -7.03
N VAL A 46 21.12 -8.22 -6.72
CA VAL A 46 21.04 -9.30 -5.72
C VAL A 46 21.98 -10.45 -6.06
N LYS A 47 22.13 -10.82 -7.34
CA LYS A 47 23.08 -11.89 -7.74
C LYS A 47 24.53 -11.48 -7.55
N LEU A 48 24.87 -10.21 -7.73
CA LEU A 48 26.23 -9.70 -7.52
C LEU A 48 26.58 -9.64 -6.03
N GLU A 49 25.67 -9.12 -5.21
CA GLU A 49 25.91 -8.93 -3.77
C GLU A 49 24.70 -9.41 -2.93
N PRO A 50 24.50 -10.72 -2.75
CA PRO A 50 23.31 -11.30 -2.15
C PRO A 50 23.14 -10.98 -0.65
N GLU A 51 24.17 -10.51 0.02
CA GLU A 51 24.12 -10.13 1.45
C GLU A 51 23.76 -8.65 1.66
N ARG A 52 23.67 -7.86 0.60
CA ARG A 52 23.26 -6.43 0.70
C ARG A 52 21.75 -6.32 0.57
N MET A 53 21.09 -5.86 1.65
CA MET A 53 19.63 -5.81 1.74
C MET A 53 18.98 -4.68 0.93
N GLU A 54 19.75 -3.68 0.48
CA GLU A 54 19.19 -2.52 -0.24
C GLU A 54 18.44 -2.92 -1.53
N ALA A 55 19.01 -3.82 -2.33
CA ALA A 55 18.36 -4.31 -3.55
C ALA A 55 17.04 -5.05 -3.24
N TYR A 56 16.99 -5.84 -2.17
CA TYR A 56 15.75 -6.50 -1.72
C TYR A 56 14.71 -5.48 -1.26
N ARG A 57 15.10 -4.46 -0.45
CA ARG A 57 14.22 -3.38 -0.01
C ARG A 57 13.63 -2.58 -1.16
N LYS A 58 14.41 -2.36 -2.23
CA LYS A 58 13.94 -1.69 -3.44
C LYS A 58 13.06 -2.61 -4.32
N ARG A 59 13.35 -3.91 -4.37
CA ARG A 59 12.66 -4.88 -5.23
C ARG A 59 11.30 -5.30 -4.67
N GLY A 60 11.19 -5.50 -3.36
CA GLY A 60 9.95 -5.90 -2.69
C GLY A 60 8.73 -5.07 -3.08
N PRO A 61 8.76 -3.71 -2.99
CA PRO A 61 7.67 -2.86 -3.46
C PRO A 61 7.33 -3.07 -4.94
N LYS A 62 8.32 -3.26 -5.80
CA LYS A 62 8.09 -3.48 -7.24
C LYS A 62 7.43 -4.83 -7.51
N TYR A 63 7.68 -5.82 -6.68
CA TYR A 63 6.92 -7.07 -6.71
C TYR A 63 5.45 -6.86 -6.30
N LEU A 64 5.16 -6.00 -5.31
CA LEU A 64 3.77 -5.64 -4.98
C LEU A 64 3.11 -4.91 -6.16
N ASP A 65 3.76 -3.88 -6.73
CA ASP A 65 3.28 -3.08 -7.85
C ASP A 65 3.01 -3.93 -9.13
N THR A 66 3.61 -5.11 -9.21
CA THR A 66 3.44 -6.06 -10.33
C THR A 66 2.69 -7.35 -9.94
N LEU A 67 2.00 -7.33 -8.80
CA LEU A 67 1.16 -8.42 -8.27
C LEU A 67 1.92 -9.74 -8.03
N GLN A 68 3.23 -9.68 -7.72
CA GLN A 68 4.08 -10.83 -7.43
C GLN A 68 4.27 -10.98 -5.91
N PHE A 69 3.18 -11.19 -5.20
CA PHE A 69 3.09 -11.07 -3.73
C PHE A 69 4.02 -12.02 -2.97
N GLU A 70 4.13 -13.28 -3.37
CA GLU A 70 5.01 -14.26 -2.72
C GLU A 70 6.49 -13.87 -2.85
N ARG A 71 6.87 -13.27 -3.98
CA ARG A 71 8.24 -12.76 -4.17
C ARG A 71 8.50 -11.54 -3.29
N ALA A 72 7.51 -10.66 -3.16
CA ALA A 72 7.60 -9.53 -2.23
C ALA A 72 7.79 -10.00 -0.79
N LEU A 73 6.99 -10.98 -0.33
CA LEU A 73 7.13 -11.59 1.00
C LEU A 73 8.51 -12.20 1.22
N THR A 74 9.07 -12.88 0.21
CA THR A 74 10.42 -13.44 0.28
C THR A 74 11.46 -12.36 0.52
N ASP A 75 11.39 -11.25 -0.23
CA ASP A 75 12.33 -10.13 -0.08
C ASP A 75 12.19 -9.44 1.29
N TYR A 76 10.97 -9.18 1.76
CA TYR A 76 10.76 -8.57 3.08
C TYR A 76 11.20 -9.48 4.22
N THR A 77 10.90 -10.78 4.15
CA THR A 77 11.37 -11.76 5.14
C THR A 77 12.89 -11.81 5.20
N ARG A 78 13.56 -11.78 4.04
CA ARG A 78 15.03 -11.71 3.98
C ARG A 78 15.56 -10.45 4.65
N CYS A 79 14.93 -9.30 4.41
CA CYS A 79 15.31 -8.05 5.09
C CYS A 79 15.12 -8.14 6.60
N GLU A 80 14.00 -8.68 7.09
CA GLU A 80 13.76 -8.83 8.53
C GLU A 80 14.76 -9.78 9.21
N GLN A 81 15.17 -10.84 8.52
CA GLN A 81 16.18 -11.76 9.04
C GLN A 81 17.55 -11.09 9.18
N ALA A 82 17.90 -10.16 8.31
CA ALA A 82 19.18 -9.47 8.32
C ALA A 82 19.19 -8.23 9.23
N ASP A 83 18.15 -7.42 9.16
CA ASP A 83 18.12 -6.06 9.75
C ASP A 83 17.16 -5.97 10.97
N GLY A 84 16.38 -7.01 11.24
CA GLY A 84 15.32 -7.00 12.24
C GLY A 84 13.98 -6.49 11.70
N VAL A 85 12.95 -6.65 12.53
CA VAL A 85 11.58 -6.25 12.23
C VAL A 85 11.43 -4.73 12.31
N SER A 86 10.71 -4.13 11.36
CA SER A 86 10.43 -2.70 11.34
C SER A 86 8.96 -2.42 10.99
N VAL A 87 8.47 -1.22 11.31
CA VAL A 87 7.13 -0.74 10.91
C VAL A 87 6.94 -0.94 9.40
N MET A 88 7.90 -0.46 8.59
CA MET A 88 7.80 -0.54 7.14
C MET A 88 7.78 -1.97 6.61
N SER A 89 8.57 -2.89 7.18
CA SER A 89 8.55 -4.30 6.75
C SER A 89 7.22 -4.96 7.10
N ARG A 90 6.71 -4.76 8.31
CA ARG A 90 5.40 -5.30 8.73
C ARG A 90 4.25 -4.73 7.92
N TYR A 91 4.25 -3.42 7.69
CA TYR A 91 3.27 -2.77 6.81
C TYR A 91 3.25 -3.41 5.40
N ARG A 92 4.42 -3.59 4.77
CA ARG A 92 4.53 -4.17 3.43
C ARG A 92 4.14 -5.65 3.40
N ILE A 93 4.48 -6.42 4.42
CA ILE A 93 4.05 -7.81 4.59
C ILE A 93 2.53 -7.88 4.75
N GLY A 94 1.96 -7.00 5.57
CA GLY A 94 0.50 -6.87 5.73
C GLY A 94 -0.20 -6.56 4.41
N MET A 95 0.34 -5.62 3.63
CA MET A 95 -0.17 -5.29 2.30
C MET A 95 -0.15 -6.49 1.35
N ALA A 96 0.96 -7.25 1.31
CA ALA A 96 1.05 -8.44 0.47
C ALA A 96 -0.02 -9.47 0.86
N HIS A 97 -0.20 -9.75 2.14
CA HIS A 97 -1.23 -10.68 2.62
C HIS A 97 -2.64 -10.18 2.34
N TYR A 98 -2.90 -8.89 2.54
CA TYR A 98 -4.21 -8.29 2.24
C TYR A 98 -4.57 -8.47 0.76
N LEU A 99 -3.66 -8.11 -0.15
CA LEU A 99 -3.85 -8.23 -1.60
C LEU A 99 -4.01 -9.69 -2.09
N MET A 100 -3.49 -10.65 -1.34
CA MET A 100 -3.74 -12.09 -1.57
C MET A 100 -5.06 -12.59 -0.98
N GLY A 101 -5.85 -11.76 -0.31
CA GLY A 101 -7.04 -12.18 0.42
C GLY A 101 -6.74 -12.96 1.71
N LYS A 102 -5.49 -13.01 2.16
CA LYS A 102 -5.06 -13.66 3.40
C LYS A 102 -5.24 -12.72 4.59
N TYR A 103 -6.48 -12.34 4.84
CA TYR A 103 -6.81 -11.29 5.82
C TYR A 103 -6.37 -11.61 7.26
N GLY A 104 -6.36 -12.88 7.66
CA GLY A 104 -5.84 -13.29 8.97
C GLY A 104 -4.36 -12.97 9.15
N ASP A 105 -3.54 -13.28 8.13
CA ASP A 105 -2.09 -12.98 8.13
C ASP A 105 -1.85 -11.47 8.05
N ALA A 106 -2.68 -10.74 7.27
CA ALA A 106 -2.64 -9.29 7.20
C ALA A 106 -2.91 -8.64 8.56
N ILE A 107 -3.95 -9.11 9.30
CA ILE A 107 -4.26 -8.65 10.66
C ILE A 107 -3.04 -8.81 11.57
N CYS A 108 -2.39 -9.97 11.56
CA CYS A 108 -1.19 -10.21 12.38
C CYS A 108 -0.08 -9.20 12.02
N ALA A 109 0.22 -9.03 10.74
CA ALA A 109 1.31 -8.17 10.30
C ALA A 109 1.06 -6.68 10.64
N PHE A 110 -0.16 -6.15 10.43
CA PHE A 110 -0.49 -4.78 10.78
C PHE A 110 -0.56 -4.57 12.30
N SER A 111 -1.03 -5.55 13.07
CA SER A 111 -1.00 -5.50 14.54
C SER A 111 0.44 -5.47 15.08
N ASP A 112 1.33 -6.26 14.50
CA ASP A 112 2.77 -6.24 14.82
C ASP A 112 3.38 -4.87 14.49
N SER A 113 3.01 -4.26 13.34
CA SER A 113 3.46 -2.93 12.95
C SER A 113 3.03 -1.87 13.98
N LEU A 114 1.77 -1.86 14.37
CA LEU A 114 1.24 -0.94 15.39
C LEU A 114 1.91 -1.10 16.77
N ALA A 115 2.43 -2.28 17.08
CA ALA A 115 3.13 -2.53 18.35
C ALA A 115 4.56 -1.97 18.36
N ILE A 116 5.12 -1.61 17.21
CA ILE A 116 6.46 -1.02 17.09
C ILE A 116 6.37 0.48 17.36
N ALA A 117 6.98 0.95 18.45
CA ALA A 117 7.00 2.36 18.82
C ALA A 117 8.44 2.94 18.76
N PRO A 118 8.60 4.27 18.54
CA PRO A 118 7.55 5.24 18.19
C PRO A 118 7.23 5.26 16.69
N GLN A 119 5.99 5.62 16.37
CA GLN A 119 5.56 5.90 14.98
C GLN A 119 5.03 7.34 14.90
N ASP A 120 5.18 7.99 13.75
CA ASP A 120 4.44 9.21 13.45
C ASP A 120 2.97 8.90 13.15
N ASP A 121 2.09 9.87 13.35
CA ASP A 121 0.65 9.70 13.15
C ASP A 121 0.30 9.34 11.70
N ASP A 122 1.11 9.78 10.73
CA ASP A 122 0.88 9.53 9.30
C ASP A 122 1.04 8.04 8.95
N MET A 123 2.12 7.39 9.39
CA MET A 123 2.28 5.94 9.23
C MET A 123 1.33 5.15 10.14
N TYR A 124 1.06 5.66 11.35
CA TYR A 124 0.16 5.00 12.28
C TYR A 124 -1.27 4.88 11.74
N ILE A 125 -1.80 5.96 11.13
CA ILE A 125 -3.14 5.90 10.52
C ILE A 125 -3.19 4.93 9.32
N ALA A 126 -2.08 4.78 8.59
CA ALA A 126 -2.00 3.82 7.50
C ALA A 126 -2.12 2.36 8.03
N ASP A 127 -1.41 2.03 9.11
CA ASP A 127 -1.53 0.73 9.75
C ASP A 127 -2.94 0.49 10.31
N VAL A 128 -3.53 1.49 10.98
CA VAL A 128 -4.91 1.40 11.51
C VAL A 128 -5.90 1.16 10.38
N TYR A 129 -5.80 1.91 9.28
CA TYR A 129 -6.68 1.76 8.12
C TYR A 129 -6.64 0.33 7.56
N TRP A 130 -5.46 -0.18 7.24
CA TRP A 130 -5.35 -1.52 6.65
C TRP A 130 -5.67 -2.64 7.63
N LEU A 131 -5.41 -2.45 8.94
CA LEU A 131 -5.85 -3.38 9.98
C LEU A 131 -7.38 -3.46 10.04
N VAL A 132 -8.05 -2.32 10.12
CA VAL A 132 -9.51 -2.24 10.16
C VAL A 132 -10.13 -2.87 8.91
N LEU A 133 -9.62 -2.53 7.70
CA LEU A 133 -10.11 -3.14 6.47
C LEU A 133 -9.87 -4.65 6.44
N SER A 134 -8.72 -5.13 6.93
CA SER A 134 -8.44 -6.57 7.03
C SER A 134 -9.42 -7.28 7.96
N GLN A 135 -9.73 -6.67 9.10
CA GLN A 135 -10.70 -7.21 10.07
C GLN A 135 -12.12 -7.25 9.48
N LEU A 136 -12.55 -6.21 8.79
CA LEU A 136 -13.85 -6.17 8.12
C LEU A 136 -13.94 -7.22 6.99
N ARG A 137 -12.93 -7.35 6.15
CA ARG A 137 -12.84 -8.40 5.12
C ARG A 137 -12.83 -9.82 5.69
N ALA A 138 -12.30 -9.99 6.91
CA ALA A 138 -12.33 -11.26 7.63
C ALA A 138 -13.66 -11.51 8.37
N GLY A 139 -14.66 -10.63 8.27
CA GLY A 139 -15.93 -10.73 8.99
C GLY A 139 -15.84 -10.43 10.50
N LYS A 140 -14.82 -9.70 10.94
CA LYS A 140 -14.51 -9.41 12.33
C LYS A 140 -14.87 -7.96 12.71
N ALA A 141 -16.11 -7.56 12.49
CA ALA A 141 -16.57 -6.18 12.71
C ALA A 141 -16.36 -5.70 14.16
N ASP A 142 -16.57 -6.56 15.16
CA ASP A 142 -16.34 -6.20 16.56
C ASP A 142 -14.86 -5.93 16.86
N GLU A 143 -13.93 -6.67 16.22
CA GLU A 143 -12.50 -6.41 16.36
C GLU A 143 -12.13 -5.08 15.68
N ALA A 144 -12.68 -4.80 14.51
CA ALA A 144 -12.48 -3.53 13.81
C ALA A 144 -12.92 -2.33 14.66
N GLN A 145 -14.09 -2.43 15.31
CA GLN A 145 -14.58 -1.39 16.20
C GLN A 145 -13.67 -1.18 17.43
N LYS A 146 -13.17 -2.26 18.03
CA LYS A 146 -12.18 -2.17 19.12
C LYS A 146 -10.88 -1.53 18.67
N THR A 147 -10.38 -1.89 17.49
CA THR A 147 -9.19 -1.29 16.90
C THR A 147 -9.36 0.23 16.73
N LEU A 148 -10.51 0.68 16.21
CA LEU A 148 -10.80 2.11 16.07
C LEU A 148 -10.84 2.82 17.43
N GLN A 149 -11.49 2.23 18.44
CA GLN A 149 -11.55 2.82 19.79
C GLN A 149 -10.18 2.94 20.45
N GLN A 150 -9.27 2.03 20.17
CA GLN A 150 -7.94 1.98 20.78
C GLN A 150 -6.91 2.85 20.04
N HIS A 151 -7.01 2.95 18.73
CA HIS A 151 -5.94 3.46 17.87
C HIS A 151 -6.30 4.71 17.08
N TYR A 152 -7.57 4.97 16.78
CA TYR A 152 -7.97 6.18 16.07
C TYR A 152 -8.17 7.35 17.04
N ARG A 153 -7.60 8.50 16.71
CA ARG A 153 -7.79 9.77 17.43
C ARG A 153 -8.11 10.87 16.41
N PRO A 154 -9.15 11.70 16.64
CA PRO A 154 -9.54 12.77 15.72
C PRO A 154 -8.50 13.88 15.57
N ASP A 155 -7.54 13.98 16.49
CA ASP A 155 -6.50 15.01 16.56
C ASP A 155 -5.14 14.54 16.00
N MET A 156 -5.11 13.38 15.31
CA MET A 156 -3.91 12.89 14.66
C MET A 156 -3.42 13.87 13.59
N TYR A 157 -2.11 14.15 13.61
CA TYR A 157 -1.48 14.94 12.57
C TYR A 157 -1.16 14.06 11.35
N VAL A 158 -2.00 14.15 10.33
CA VAL A 158 -1.89 13.34 9.12
C VAL A 158 -1.44 14.22 7.95
N GLY A 159 -0.29 13.88 7.35
CA GLY A 159 0.28 14.62 6.23
C GLY A 159 -0.10 14.03 4.88
N HIS A 160 0.38 12.82 4.59
CA HIS A 160 0.21 12.16 3.29
C HIS A 160 -0.97 11.19 3.24
N HIS A 161 -1.41 10.66 4.38
CA HIS A 161 -2.46 9.64 4.47
C HIS A 161 -3.83 10.20 4.88
N THR A 162 -4.14 11.44 4.48
CA THR A 162 -5.44 12.08 4.75
C THR A 162 -6.62 11.28 4.21
N ALA A 163 -6.45 10.59 3.09
CA ALA A 163 -7.46 9.68 2.53
C ALA A 163 -7.80 8.52 3.48
N TYR A 164 -6.80 7.95 4.15
CA TYR A 164 -7.01 6.89 5.14
C TYR A 164 -7.72 7.42 6.38
N GLU A 165 -7.32 8.60 6.85
CA GLU A 165 -7.99 9.27 7.97
C GLU A 165 -9.47 9.51 7.67
N LYS A 166 -9.81 10.04 6.49
CA LYS A 166 -11.20 10.26 6.07
C LYS A 166 -12.07 9.00 6.20
N ALA A 167 -11.58 7.86 5.74
CA ALA A 167 -12.30 6.59 5.86
C ALA A 167 -12.40 6.14 7.33
N MET A 168 -11.33 6.27 8.12
CA MET A 168 -11.33 5.88 9.53
C MET A 168 -12.22 6.78 10.39
N ARG A 169 -12.34 8.06 10.06
CA ARG A 169 -13.28 9.00 10.68
C ARG A 169 -14.74 8.54 10.53
N VAL A 170 -15.12 8.10 9.33
CA VAL A 170 -16.44 7.52 9.08
C VAL A 170 -16.67 6.26 9.89
N ALA A 171 -15.68 5.36 9.88
CA ALA A 171 -15.76 4.09 10.61
C ALA A 171 -15.86 4.30 12.15
N ALA A 172 -15.03 5.19 12.70
CA ALA A 172 -15.03 5.52 14.14
C ALA A 172 -16.31 6.20 14.61
N ALA A 173 -16.95 6.98 13.75
CA ALA A 173 -18.24 7.61 14.04
C ALA A 173 -19.46 6.70 13.84
N GLY A 174 -19.24 5.38 13.73
CA GLY A 174 -20.33 4.43 13.57
C GLY A 174 -21.09 4.56 12.26
N PHE A 175 -20.40 4.92 11.17
CA PHE A 175 -20.97 5.08 9.84
C PHE A 175 -21.87 6.32 9.62
N ALA A 176 -22.14 7.09 10.69
CA ALA A 176 -23.07 8.24 10.62
C ALA A 176 -22.72 9.28 9.56
N PRO A 177 -21.45 9.69 9.32
CA PRO A 177 -21.10 10.72 8.33
C PRO A 177 -20.86 10.18 6.91
N MET A 178 -21.32 8.98 6.57
CA MET A 178 -21.05 8.36 5.26
C MET A 178 -21.55 9.20 4.09
N GLU A 179 -22.78 9.70 4.14
CA GLU A 179 -23.36 10.49 3.04
C GLU A 179 -22.60 11.81 2.84
N ASP A 180 -22.22 12.49 3.91
CA ASP A 180 -21.42 13.70 3.85
C ASP A 180 -20.03 13.42 3.27
N MET A 181 -19.43 12.29 3.64
CA MET A 181 -18.14 11.86 3.12
C MET A 181 -18.20 11.49 1.64
N LEU A 182 -19.27 10.85 1.18
CA LEU A 182 -19.47 10.57 -0.25
C LEU A 182 -19.62 11.86 -1.06
N ALA A 183 -20.31 12.87 -0.50
CA ALA A 183 -20.43 14.17 -1.14
C ALA A 183 -19.09 14.93 -1.18
N GLU A 184 -18.28 14.86 -0.09
CA GLU A 184 -16.92 15.40 -0.06
C GLU A 184 -16.04 14.72 -1.11
N LEU A 185 -16.13 13.39 -1.21
CA LEU A 185 -15.36 12.60 -2.15
C LEU A 185 -15.71 12.90 -3.62
N ASP A 186 -16.96 13.18 -3.93
CA ASP A 186 -17.39 13.56 -5.29
C ASP A 186 -16.74 14.88 -5.76
N ALA A 187 -16.32 15.74 -4.82
CA ALA A 187 -15.59 16.97 -5.09
C ALA A 187 -14.06 16.82 -5.10
N GLU A 188 -13.52 15.62 -4.80
CA GLU A 188 -12.09 15.37 -4.76
C GLU A 188 -11.51 15.33 -6.18
N GLU A 189 -10.55 16.20 -6.47
CA GLU A 189 -9.90 16.31 -7.79
C GLU A 189 -8.63 15.43 -7.91
N ASP A 190 -7.95 15.16 -6.79
CA ASP A 190 -6.76 14.30 -6.77
C ASP A 190 -7.14 12.82 -6.89
N ASP A 191 -6.76 12.20 -8.00
CA ASP A 191 -7.09 10.79 -8.29
C ASP A 191 -6.53 9.81 -7.26
N LEU A 192 -5.37 10.09 -6.66
CA LEU A 192 -4.79 9.22 -5.63
C LEU A 192 -5.59 9.33 -4.32
N GLN A 193 -5.89 10.55 -3.87
CA GLN A 193 -6.70 10.78 -2.67
C GLN A 193 -8.11 10.20 -2.85
N PHE A 194 -8.70 10.41 -4.03
CA PHE A 194 -9.98 9.79 -4.39
C PHE A 194 -9.90 8.26 -4.28
N ALA A 195 -8.93 7.62 -4.94
CA ALA A 195 -8.83 6.17 -4.98
C ALA A 195 -8.64 5.56 -3.59
N MET A 196 -7.79 6.14 -2.77
CA MET A 196 -7.50 5.66 -1.41
C MET A 196 -8.71 5.80 -0.49
N THR A 197 -9.43 6.95 -0.55
CA THR A 197 -10.65 7.18 0.23
C THR A 197 -11.77 6.27 -0.25
N ALA A 198 -12.04 6.26 -1.56
CA ALA A 198 -13.11 5.47 -2.18
C ALA A 198 -12.99 3.98 -1.83
N TYR A 199 -11.79 3.42 -1.91
CA TYR A 199 -11.57 2.01 -1.58
C TYR A 199 -11.97 1.69 -0.12
N GLY A 200 -11.52 2.52 0.84
CA GLY A 200 -11.89 2.34 2.25
C GLY A 200 -13.40 2.44 2.46
N LEU A 201 -14.04 3.44 1.82
CA LEU A 201 -15.50 3.58 1.90
C LEU A 201 -16.25 2.42 1.26
N CYS A 202 -15.75 1.84 0.14
CA CYS A 202 -16.34 0.63 -0.43
C CYS A 202 -16.35 -0.52 0.58
N VAL A 203 -15.23 -0.78 1.26
CA VAL A 203 -15.16 -1.84 2.28
C VAL A 203 -16.10 -1.57 3.44
N LEU A 204 -16.22 -0.32 3.88
CA LEU A 204 -17.16 0.08 4.95
C LEU A 204 -18.61 -0.11 4.51
N LEU A 205 -18.98 0.31 3.30
CA LEU A 205 -20.32 0.12 2.74
C LEU A 205 -20.70 -1.36 2.66
N GLU A 206 -19.80 -2.20 2.15
CA GLU A 206 -20.00 -3.65 2.10
C GLU A 206 -20.20 -4.26 3.49
N ALA A 207 -19.39 -3.85 4.47
CA ALA A 207 -19.51 -4.31 5.86
C ALA A 207 -20.86 -3.94 6.50
N HIS A 208 -21.52 -2.88 6.02
CA HIS A 208 -22.84 -2.45 6.45
C HIS A 208 -23.97 -2.90 5.51
N SER A 209 -23.70 -3.82 4.58
CA SER A 209 -24.67 -4.36 3.62
C SER A 209 -25.22 -3.35 2.62
N GLU A 210 -24.54 -2.21 2.42
CA GLU A 210 -24.88 -1.16 1.44
C GLU A 210 -24.22 -1.47 0.07
N THR A 211 -24.44 -2.69 -0.44
CA THR A 211 -23.73 -3.23 -1.61
C THR A 211 -23.93 -2.38 -2.87
N GLU A 212 -25.15 -1.88 -3.10
CA GLU A 212 -25.43 -1.05 -4.29
C GLU A 212 -24.60 0.24 -4.28
N LYS A 213 -24.46 0.88 -3.11
CA LYS A 213 -23.62 2.08 -2.98
C LYS A 213 -22.15 1.77 -3.15
N ALA A 214 -21.69 0.64 -2.60
CA ALA A 214 -20.31 0.17 -2.76
C ALA A 214 -19.99 -0.06 -4.24
N ASP A 215 -20.89 -0.72 -4.99
CA ASP A 215 -20.70 -0.98 -6.41
C ASP A 215 -20.72 0.32 -7.23
N ALA A 216 -21.61 1.25 -6.94
CA ALA A 216 -21.65 2.56 -7.59
C ALA A 216 -20.34 3.34 -7.36
N LEU A 217 -19.81 3.33 -6.13
CA LEU A 217 -18.55 3.97 -5.81
C LEU A 217 -17.37 3.29 -6.49
N ARG A 218 -17.37 1.95 -6.55
CA ARG A 218 -16.34 1.16 -7.25
C ARG A 218 -16.30 1.49 -8.75
N GLN A 219 -17.46 1.67 -9.39
CA GLN A 219 -17.51 2.10 -10.79
C GLN A 219 -16.89 3.49 -10.99
N LYS A 220 -17.14 4.44 -10.07
CA LYS A 220 -16.50 5.76 -10.11
C LYS A 220 -14.98 5.64 -9.97
N LEU A 221 -14.49 4.77 -9.06
CA LEU A 221 -13.07 4.51 -8.86
C LEU A 221 -12.41 3.95 -10.12
N LEU A 222 -13.02 2.96 -10.77
CA LEU A 222 -12.43 2.27 -11.92
C LEU A 222 -12.30 3.15 -13.18
N VAL A 223 -13.07 4.23 -13.31
CA VAL A 223 -12.95 5.17 -14.43
C VAL A 223 -11.91 6.27 -14.20
N ARG A 224 -11.40 6.42 -12.96
CA ARG A 224 -10.35 7.38 -12.60
C ARG A 224 -9.00 6.66 -12.52
N ASP A 225 -8.38 6.43 -13.65
CA ASP A 225 -7.20 5.57 -13.81
C ASP A 225 -5.84 6.29 -13.69
N GLY A 226 -5.84 7.56 -13.27
CA GLY A 226 -4.62 8.37 -13.13
C GLY A 226 -3.56 7.72 -12.21
N PHE A 227 -4.00 6.95 -11.21
CA PHE A 227 -3.16 6.18 -10.30
C PHE A 227 -3.49 4.69 -10.30
N TRP A 228 -3.69 4.10 -11.50
CA TRP A 228 -4.04 2.68 -11.69
C TRP A 228 -3.10 1.69 -10.95
N PHE A 229 -1.88 2.07 -10.66
CA PHE A 229 -0.90 1.25 -9.95
C PHE A 229 -1.00 1.35 -8.41
N CYS A 230 -1.87 2.17 -7.85
CA CYS A 230 -2.07 2.19 -6.40
C CYS A 230 -2.84 0.93 -5.93
N PHE A 231 -2.58 0.50 -4.70
CA PHE A 231 -3.19 -0.73 -4.16
C PHE A 231 -4.71 -0.63 -4.05
N SER A 232 -5.24 0.55 -3.81
CA SER A 232 -6.68 0.82 -3.76
C SER A 232 -7.36 0.57 -5.11
N TYR A 233 -6.70 0.86 -6.23
CA TYR A 233 -7.19 0.58 -7.56
C TYR A 233 -7.01 -0.90 -7.95
N LEU A 234 -5.83 -1.47 -7.66
CA LEU A 234 -5.50 -2.84 -8.05
C LEU A 234 -6.35 -3.91 -7.33
N ASN A 235 -6.98 -3.56 -6.22
CA ASN A 235 -7.74 -4.50 -5.38
C ASN A 235 -9.27 -4.37 -5.54
N ASN A 236 -9.76 -3.76 -6.63
CA ASN A 236 -11.18 -3.62 -6.95
C ASN A 236 -11.69 -4.62 -8.00
#